data_ca15b9c01383f4ebe27734d481a91d4d
#
_entry.id   ca15b9c01383f4ebe27734d481a91d4d
#
_cell.length_a   1.000
_cell.length_b   1.000
_cell.length_c   1.000
_cell.angle_alpha   90.00
_cell.angle_beta   90.00
_cell.angle_gamma   90.00
#
_symmetry.space_group_name_H-M   'P 1'
#
loop_
_entity.id
_entity.type
_entity.pdbx_description
1 polymer ?
#
loop_
_entity_poly.entity_id
_entity_poly.type
_entity_poly.pdbx_seq_one_letter_code
_entity_poly.pdbx_strand_id
1 'polypeptide(L)'
;MLRFLLVLSVLVLGCGMVRGEIKAGDAIPSQALMSHEQEIELALKAGPVHLRNQATVYTFGKHGYEKARTGTNGFNCMVNRDGIQNGDTAVHPTCWDPEGSRTILPVMLRVGELLAQQKSAAEIKRDIDESFAQGRFHSPSKTGIAYMLAGDVKFDPKSGQLSTTEFPAHYMLYAPGVTNADIGVSGAALKTSPGLPFVYSGYSGGARTAYIIVMASAGVHAMP
;
A
#
# COMPACT_ATOMS: atom_id res chain seq x y z
N MET A 1 17.55 -59.85 43.43
CA MET A 1 17.68 -59.49 42.03
C MET A 1 17.07 -58.09 41.86
N LEU A 2 17.92 -57.06 41.83
CA LEU A 2 17.52 -55.66 41.79
C LEU A 2 17.74 -55.14 40.35
N ARG A 3 16.66 -54.80 39.64
CA ARG A 3 16.72 -54.22 38.27
C ARG A 3 16.75 -52.68 38.34
N PHE A 4 17.89 -52.10 38.00
CA PHE A 4 18.06 -50.67 37.77
C PHE A 4 17.41 -50.30 36.43
N LEU A 5 16.46 -49.39 36.46
CA LEU A 5 15.92 -48.71 35.28
C LEU A 5 16.72 -47.39 35.08
N LEU A 6 17.48 -47.31 33.99
CA LEU A 6 18.10 -46.10 33.53
C LEU A 6 17.05 -45.25 32.78
N VAL A 7 16.73 -44.08 33.32
CA VAL A 7 15.93 -43.07 32.62
C VAL A 7 16.89 -42.16 31.86
N LEU A 8 16.81 -42.25 30.55
CA LEU A 8 17.54 -41.41 29.61
C LEU A 8 16.75 -40.11 29.38
N SER A 9 17.18 -38.99 29.98
CA SER A 9 16.58 -37.67 29.73
C SER A 9 17.17 -37.07 28.45
N VAL A 10 16.33 -36.99 27.44
CA VAL A 10 16.65 -36.28 26.18
C VAL A 10 16.38 -34.79 26.38
N LEU A 11 17.42 -34.00 26.46
CA LEU A 11 17.35 -32.52 26.42
C LEU A 11 17.09 -32.09 24.97
N VAL A 12 15.88 -31.68 24.67
CA VAL A 12 15.56 -31.02 23.39
C VAL A 12 15.90 -29.54 23.55
N LEU A 13 17.03 -29.12 23.00
CA LEU A 13 17.33 -27.69 22.80
C LEU A 13 16.35 -27.14 21.76
N GLY A 14 15.29 -26.49 22.20
CA GLY A 14 14.42 -25.71 21.35
C GLY A 14 15.12 -24.44 20.89
N CYS A 15 15.57 -24.40 19.63
CA CYS A 15 16.00 -23.17 18.96
C CYS A 15 14.79 -22.28 18.77
N GLY A 16 14.53 -21.39 19.72
CA GLY A 16 13.47 -20.39 19.63
C GLY A 16 13.85 -19.35 18.57
N MET A 17 13.26 -19.47 17.38
CA MET A 17 13.23 -18.35 16.44
C MET A 17 12.39 -17.26 17.10
N VAL A 18 13.05 -16.19 17.56
CA VAL A 18 12.39 -14.94 17.95
C VAL A 18 11.86 -14.30 16.67
N ARG A 19 10.63 -14.64 16.32
CA ARG A 19 9.83 -13.84 15.42
C ARG A 19 9.48 -12.56 16.17
N GLY A 20 10.14 -11.46 15.82
CA GLY A 20 9.76 -10.13 16.28
C GLY A 20 8.36 -9.83 15.75
N GLU A 21 7.32 -10.10 16.52
CA GLU A 21 6.00 -9.54 16.30
C GLU A 21 6.10 -8.03 16.51
N ILE A 22 5.96 -7.26 15.44
CA ILE A 22 5.70 -5.81 15.53
C ILE A 22 4.35 -5.69 16.24
N LYS A 23 4.37 -5.25 17.50
CA LYS A 23 3.14 -5.00 18.25
C LYS A 23 2.38 -3.85 17.58
N ALA A 24 1.10 -4.09 17.29
CA ALA A 24 0.19 -3.02 16.89
C ALA A 24 0.26 -1.89 17.93
N GLY A 25 0.83 -0.74 17.55
CA GLY A 25 1.02 0.41 18.42
C GLY A 25 2.44 0.98 18.46
N ASP A 26 3.44 0.34 17.84
CA ASP A 26 4.75 0.95 17.72
C ASP A 26 4.69 2.09 16.70
N ALA A 27 5.11 3.29 17.13
CA ALA A 27 5.27 4.46 16.27
C ALA A 27 6.05 4.08 15.02
N ILE A 28 5.65 4.60 13.86
CA ILE A 28 6.54 4.57 12.69
C ILE A 28 7.83 5.26 13.16
N PRO A 29 8.96 4.55 13.29
CA PRO A 29 10.19 5.17 13.77
C PRO A 29 10.53 6.34 12.85
N SER A 30 10.95 7.47 13.39
CA SER A 30 11.40 8.62 12.57
C SER A 30 12.54 8.25 11.60
N GLN A 31 13.27 7.19 11.92
CA GLN A 31 14.29 6.56 11.08
C GLN A 31 13.70 5.75 9.89
N ALA A 32 12.40 5.51 9.86
CA ALA A 32 11.72 4.82 8.76
C ALA A 32 11.23 5.79 7.66
N LEU A 33 11.52 7.08 7.77
CA LEU A 33 11.18 8.06 6.76
C LEU A 33 12.27 8.11 5.68
N MET A 34 11.84 8.08 4.43
CA MET A 34 12.71 8.38 3.29
C MET A 34 13.17 9.85 3.35
N SER A 35 14.29 10.20 2.71
CA SER A 35 14.57 11.59 2.48
C SER A 35 13.47 12.21 1.61
N HIS A 36 13.25 13.51 1.76
CA HIS A 36 12.22 14.22 1.01
C HIS A 36 12.39 14.05 -0.52
N GLU A 37 13.61 14.09 -0.98
CA GLU A 37 13.96 13.94 -2.40
C GLU A 37 13.69 12.52 -2.88
N GLN A 38 14.08 11.50 -2.10
CA GLN A 38 13.81 10.10 -2.43
C GLN A 38 12.30 9.83 -2.52
N GLU A 39 11.52 10.38 -1.59
CA GLU A 39 10.08 10.18 -1.57
C GLU A 39 9.40 10.84 -2.76
N ILE A 40 9.80 12.07 -3.13
CA ILE A 40 9.32 12.75 -4.34
C ILE A 40 9.64 11.93 -5.59
N GLU A 41 10.89 11.48 -5.73
CA GLU A 41 11.32 10.71 -6.89
C GLU A 41 10.54 9.40 -7.01
N LEU A 42 10.38 8.67 -5.90
CA LEU A 42 9.65 7.41 -5.86
C LEU A 42 8.15 7.61 -6.16
N ALA A 43 7.52 8.63 -5.59
CA ALA A 43 6.13 8.97 -5.85
C ALA A 43 5.90 9.24 -7.36
N LEU A 44 6.81 9.96 -8.00
CA LEU A 44 6.73 10.26 -9.43
C LEU A 44 6.96 9.05 -10.33
N LYS A 45 7.78 8.08 -9.90
CA LYS A 45 7.98 6.82 -10.63
C LYS A 45 6.70 6.00 -10.76
N ALA A 46 5.71 6.22 -9.88
CA ALA A 46 4.41 5.57 -10.00
C ALA A 46 3.64 5.97 -11.26
N GLY A 47 3.80 7.19 -11.74
CA GLY A 47 3.09 7.68 -12.92
C GLY A 47 3.86 7.51 -14.23
N PRO A 48 3.16 7.57 -15.39
CA PRO A 48 3.79 7.63 -16.71
C PRO A 48 4.72 8.85 -16.84
N VAL A 49 5.82 8.69 -17.58
CA VAL A 49 6.87 9.72 -17.69
C VAL A 49 6.32 11.08 -18.10
N HIS A 50 5.42 11.14 -19.08
CA HIS A 50 4.85 12.38 -19.60
C HIS A 50 3.96 13.13 -18.60
N LEU A 51 3.47 12.48 -17.53
CA LEU A 51 2.66 13.12 -16.49
C LEU A 51 3.48 13.66 -15.32
N ARG A 52 4.68 13.14 -15.09
CA ARG A 52 5.48 13.37 -13.87
C ARG A 52 5.77 14.84 -13.61
N ASN A 53 6.15 15.59 -14.64
CA ASN A 53 6.59 16.98 -14.48
C ASN A 53 5.46 17.92 -14.02
N GLN A 54 4.21 17.58 -14.28
CA GLN A 54 3.04 18.39 -13.95
C GLN A 54 2.16 17.79 -12.86
N ALA A 55 2.55 16.66 -12.24
CA ALA A 55 1.81 16.05 -11.16
C ALA A 55 2.07 16.76 -9.83
N THR A 56 1.05 16.85 -8.99
CA THR A 56 1.19 17.23 -7.58
C THR A 56 1.83 16.08 -6.81
N VAL A 57 2.69 16.36 -5.84
CA VAL A 57 3.36 15.35 -5.03
C VAL A 57 3.13 15.62 -3.55
N TYR A 58 2.83 14.57 -2.81
CA TYR A 58 2.78 14.57 -1.35
C TYR A 58 3.90 13.69 -0.80
N THR A 59 4.51 14.11 0.30
CA THR A 59 5.51 13.38 1.06
C THR A 59 5.05 13.18 2.49
N PHE A 60 5.50 12.12 3.14
CA PHE A 60 5.09 11.78 4.50
C PHE A 60 6.02 12.42 5.52
N GLY A 61 5.45 13.16 6.46
CA GLY A 61 6.14 13.87 7.52
C GLY A 61 5.60 13.56 8.92
N LYS A 62 5.96 14.40 9.88
CA LYS A 62 5.58 14.23 11.31
C LYS A 62 4.08 14.26 11.57
N HIS A 63 3.31 14.90 10.70
CA HIS A 63 1.86 15.09 10.86
C HIS A 63 1.05 14.33 9.80
N GLY A 64 1.68 13.44 9.06
CA GLY A 64 1.10 12.73 7.92
C GLY A 64 1.63 13.28 6.60
N TYR A 65 0.79 13.21 5.55
CA TYR A 65 1.20 13.67 4.23
C TYR A 65 1.11 15.19 4.09
N GLU A 66 2.17 15.78 3.58
CA GLU A 66 2.28 17.21 3.27
C GLU A 66 2.53 17.39 1.76
N LYS A 67 1.95 18.45 1.20
CA LYS A 67 2.13 18.76 -0.21
C LYS A 67 3.54 19.31 -0.45
N ALA A 68 4.39 18.50 -1.08
CA ALA A 68 5.77 18.86 -1.42
C ALA A 68 5.87 19.65 -2.72
N ARG A 69 4.98 19.39 -3.68
CA ARG A 69 4.96 20.05 -4.97
C ARG A 69 3.53 20.22 -5.49
N THR A 70 3.19 21.39 -6.00
CA THR A 70 1.93 21.66 -6.70
C THR A 70 2.12 21.41 -8.19
N GLY A 71 1.26 20.57 -8.77
CA GLY A 71 1.19 20.29 -10.20
C GLY A 71 -0.01 20.94 -10.87
N THR A 72 -0.13 20.78 -12.18
CA THR A 72 -1.15 21.45 -13.01
C THR A 72 -2.00 20.50 -13.84
N ASN A 73 -1.64 19.20 -13.90
CA ASN A 73 -2.36 18.22 -14.73
C ASN A 73 -3.47 17.43 -13.98
N GLY A 74 -3.73 17.77 -12.70
CA GLY A 74 -4.74 17.12 -11.88
C GLY A 74 -4.33 15.77 -11.30
N PHE A 75 -3.18 15.21 -11.70
CA PHE A 75 -2.65 13.99 -11.08
C PHE A 75 -1.98 14.30 -9.75
N ASN A 76 -2.22 13.44 -8.75
CA ASN A 76 -1.60 13.53 -7.45
C ASN A 76 -0.87 12.22 -7.14
N CYS A 77 0.41 12.32 -6.78
CA CYS A 77 1.28 11.18 -6.50
C CYS A 77 1.79 11.23 -5.07
N MET A 78 1.94 10.06 -4.46
CA MET A 78 2.57 9.87 -3.14
C MET A 78 3.17 8.48 -3.02
N VAL A 79 3.99 8.28 -2.01
CA VAL A 79 4.37 6.95 -1.52
C VAL A 79 3.35 6.55 -0.45
N ASN A 80 2.29 5.84 -0.87
CA ASN A 80 1.21 5.44 0.03
C ASN A 80 1.69 4.42 1.06
N ARG A 81 1.26 4.58 2.30
CA ARG A 81 1.62 3.75 3.47
C ARG A 81 0.41 3.06 4.09
N ASP A 82 -0.75 3.07 3.43
CA ASP A 82 -1.92 2.33 3.91
C ASP A 82 -1.63 0.82 3.87
N GLY A 83 -1.62 0.19 5.02
CA GLY A 83 -1.21 -1.20 5.20
C GLY A 83 -0.15 -1.39 6.29
N ILE A 84 0.70 -0.39 6.54
CA ILE A 84 1.74 -0.47 7.58
C ILE A 84 1.12 -0.79 8.94
N GLN A 85 -0.02 -0.20 9.28
CA GLN A 85 -0.76 -0.47 10.50
C GLN A 85 -1.28 -1.93 10.60
N ASN A 86 -1.30 -2.66 9.48
CA ASN A 86 -1.67 -4.07 9.40
C ASN A 86 -0.44 -5.00 9.26
N GLY A 87 0.77 -4.45 9.43
CA GLY A 87 2.02 -5.21 9.33
C GLY A 87 2.59 -5.32 7.92
N ASP A 88 2.07 -4.55 6.95
CA ASP A 88 2.69 -4.45 5.64
C ASP A 88 4.07 -3.79 5.76
N THR A 89 5.07 -4.37 5.12
CA THR A 89 6.45 -3.88 5.11
C THR A 89 6.81 -3.17 3.80
N ALA A 90 5.90 -3.16 2.84
CA ALA A 90 6.04 -2.43 1.60
C ALA A 90 5.41 -1.05 1.69
N VAL A 91 5.86 -0.17 0.83
CA VAL A 91 5.22 1.11 0.52
C VAL A 91 4.75 1.09 -0.93
N HIS A 92 3.70 1.83 -1.23
CA HIS A 92 2.92 1.71 -2.45
C HIS A 92 2.95 3.04 -3.23
N PRO A 93 3.99 3.30 -4.05
CA PRO A 93 4.05 4.52 -4.86
C PRO A 93 2.85 4.57 -5.80
N THR A 94 2.00 5.58 -5.65
CA THR A 94 0.72 5.67 -6.37
C THR A 94 0.51 7.06 -6.93
N CYS A 95 0.03 7.16 -8.19
CA CYS A 95 -0.44 8.38 -8.80
C CYS A 95 -1.91 8.23 -9.21
N TRP A 96 -2.79 9.03 -8.65
CA TRP A 96 -4.21 9.07 -9.00
C TRP A 96 -4.50 10.14 -10.04
N ASP A 97 -5.40 9.81 -10.96
CA ASP A 97 -6.01 10.77 -11.89
C ASP A 97 -6.93 11.77 -11.14
N PRO A 98 -7.56 12.74 -11.81
CA PRO A 98 -8.44 13.71 -11.16
C PRO A 98 -9.60 13.08 -10.37
N GLU A 99 -10.16 11.93 -10.80
CA GLU A 99 -11.23 11.26 -10.04
C GLU A 99 -10.70 10.66 -8.73
N GLY A 100 -9.62 9.89 -8.78
CA GLY A 100 -9.00 9.33 -7.58
C GLY A 100 -8.41 10.40 -6.67
N SER A 101 -7.88 11.48 -7.24
CA SER A 101 -7.38 12.64 -6.50
C SER A 101 -8.49 13.33 -5.69
N ARG A 102 -9.75 13.29 -6.16
CA ARG A 102 -10.91 13.86 -5.48
C ARG A 102 -11.54 12.89 -4.47
N THR A 103 -11.43 11.59 -4.68
CA THR A 103 -12.17 10.59 -3.92
C THR A 103 -11.30 9.70 -3.03
N ILE A 104 -10.20 9.19 -3.54
CA ILE A 104 -9.34 8.22 -2.83
C ILE A 104 -8.20 8.93 -2.08
N LEU A 105 -7.57 9.92 -2.71
CA LEU A 105 -6.50 10.68 -2.07
C LEU A 105 -6.89 11.27 -0.70
N PRO A 106 -8.08 11.89 -0.50
CA PRO A 106 -8.48 12.38 0.83
C PRO A 106 -8.50 11.28 1.89
N VAL A 107 -8.89 10.05 1.53
CA VAL A 107 -8.83 8.89 2.44
C VAL A 107 -7.39 8.59 2.82
N MET A 108 -6.48 8.56 1.84
CA MET A 108 -5.05 8.26 2.08
C MET A 108 -4.36 9.37 2.89
N LEU A 109 -4.73 10.63 2.67
CA LEU A 109 -4.23 11.75 3.49
C LEU A 109 -4.67 11.57 4.95
N ARG A 110 -5.94 11.21 5.19
CA ARG A 110 -6.45 10.96 6.54
C ARG A 110 -5.78 9.76 7.21
N VAL A 111 -5.57 8.67 6.46
CA VAL A 111 -4.79 7.51 6.95
C VAL A 111 -3.40 7.97 7.38
N GLY A 112 -2.73 8.79 6.58
CA GLY A 112 -1.41 9.34 6.92
C GLY A 112 -1.40 10.15 8.21
N GLU A 113 -2.41 11.00 8.45
CA GLU A 113 -2.56 11.75 9.71
C GLU A 113 -2.71 10.80 10.91
N LEU A 114 -3.54 9.76 10.78
CA LEU A 114 -3.78 8.79 11.84
C LEU A 114 -2.55 7.91 12.11
N LEU A 115 -1.81 7.54 11.08
CA LEU A 115 -0.52 6.86 11.21
C LEU A 115 0.50 7.73 11.96
N ALA A 116 0.60 9.01 11.63
CA ALA A 116 1.46 9.96 12.34
C ALA A 116 1.08 10.13 13.82
N GLN A 117 -0.21 9.97 14.15
CA GLN A 117 -0.75 9.94 15.51
C GLN A 117 -0.62 8.57 16.17
N GLN A 118 0.02 7.60 15.53
CA GLN A 118 0.24 6.24 16.05
C GLN A 118 -1.06 5.48 16.35
N LYS A 119 -2.10 5.74 15.56
CA LYS A 119 -3.38 5.05 15.70
C LYS A 119 -3.27 3.60 15.25
N SER A 120 -3.92 2.70 15.98
CA SER A 120 -4.01 1.28 15.63
C SER A 120 -4.82 1.07 14.35
N ALA A 121 -4.62 -0.09 13.70
CA ALA A 121 -5.38 -0.49 12.51
C ALA A 121 -6.91 -0.40 12.73
N ALA A 122 -7.38 -0.81 13.91
CA ALA A 122 -8.81 -0.77 14.26
C ALA A 122 -9.32 0.69 14.41
N GLU A 123 -8.53 1.60 14.99
CA GLU A 123 -8.90 3.01 15.11
C GLU A 123 -8.92 3.69 13.74
N ILE A 124 -7.90 3.44 12.90
CA ILE A 124 -7.84 3.95 11.53
C ILE A 124 -9.05 3.49 10.74
N LYS A 125 -9.31 2.17 10.73
CA LYS A 125 -10.47 1.63 10.01
C LYS A 125 -11.78 2.25 10.47
N ARG A 126 -11.99 2.40 11.77
CA ARG A 126 -13.20 3.02 12.34
C ARG A 126 -13.35 4.48 11.92
N ASP A 127 -12.28 5.30 12.01
CA ASP A 127 -12.32 6.71 11.60
C ASP A 127 -12.69 6.84 10.10
N ILE A 128 -12.10 6.00 9.25
CA ILE A 128 -12.40 5.99 7.83
C ILE A 128 -13.85 5.54 7.56
N ASP A 129 -14.31 4.47 8.22
CA ASP A 129 -15.70 3.99 8.08
C ASP A 129 -16.72 5.07 8.50
N GLU A 130 -16.49 5.73 9.63
CA GLU A 130 -17.31 6.85 10.11
C GLU A 130 -17.27 8.04 9.15
N SER A 131 -16.13 8.33 8.56
CA SER A 131 -15.97 9.42 7.59
C SER A 131 -16.79 9.18 6.33
N PHE A 132 -16.84 7.95 5.83
CA PHE A 132 -17.73 7.57 4.72
C PHE A 132 -19.21 7.63 5.14
N ALA A 133 -19.56 7.11 6.32
CA ALA A 133 -20.94 7.13 6.82
C ALA A 133 -21.49 8.56 6.99
N GLN A 134 -20.62 9.50 7.36
CA GLN A 134 -20.96 10.93 7.52
C GLN A 134 -20.87 11.74 6.21
N GLY A 135 -20.53 11.11 5.07
CA GLY A 135 -20.38 11.78 3.79
C GLY A 135 -19.16 12.71 3.70
N ARG A 136 -18.18 12.58 4.58
CA ARG A 136 -16.90 13.30 4.47
C ARG A 136 -16.04 12.76 3.35
N PHE A 137 -16.12 11.45 3.11
CA PHE A 137 -15.49 10.77 1.98
C PHE A 137 -16.54 10.17 1.07
N HIS A 138 -16.19 10.09 -0.22
CA HIS A 138 -17.06 9.52 -1.26
C HIS A 138 -16.25 8.52 -2.07
N SER A 139 -16.91 7.44 -2.47
CA SER A 139 -16.35 6.51 -3.45
C SER A 139 -16.19 7.17 -4.82
N PRO A 140 -15.28 6.69 -5.68
CA PRO A 140 -15.26 7.08 -7.09
C PRO A 140 -16.63 6.91 -7.72
N SER A 141 -17.10 7.96 -8.42
CA SER A 141 -18.42 7.98 -9.07
C SER A 141 -18.36 7.59 -10.54
N LYS A 142 -17.16 7.51 -11.10
CA LYS A 142 -16.89 7.08 -12.47
C LYS A 142 -15.59 6.29 -12.52
N THR A 143 -15.41 5.52 -13.58
CA THR A 143 -14.17 4.83 -13.87
C THR A 143 -13.06 5.86 -14.09
N GLY A 144 -11.88 5.56 -13.56
CA GLY A 144 -10.67 6.31 -13.70
C GLY A 144 -9.49 5.39 -13.43
N ILE A 145 -8.30 5.95 -13.30
CA ILE A 145 -7.08 5.16 -13.20
C ILE A 145 -6.14 5.72 -12.12
N ALA A 146 -5.57 4.80 -11.36
CA ALA A 146 -4.36 5.07 -10.62
C ALA A 146 -3.20 4.23 -11.18
N TYR A 147 -2.03 4.79 -11.16
CA TYR A 147 -0.80 4.17 -11.65
C TYR A 147 0.07 3.74 -10.46
N MET A 148 0.60 2.52 -10.52
CA MET A 148 1.66 2.00 -9.66
C MET A 148 2.81 1.42 -10.51
N LEU A 149 3.38 2.22 -11.39
CA LEU A 149 4.38 1.76 -12.37
C LEU A 149 5.76 1.48 -11.75
N ALA A 150 5.97 1.87 -10.49
CA ALA A 150 7.13 1.46 -9.70
C ALA A 150 6.95 0.07 -9.07
N GLY A 151 5.71 -0.48 -9.07
CA GLY A 151 5.36 -1.63 -8.24
C GLY A 151 5.41 -1.28 -6.75
N ASP A 152 5.31 -2.31 -5.90
CA ASP A 152 5.52 -2.17 -4.47
C ASP A 152 7.01 -2.14 -4.15
N VAL A 153 7.39 -1.35 -3.15
CA VAL A 153 8.79 -1.09 -2.80
C VAL A 153 9.02 -1.31 -1.31
N LYS A 154 10.10 -1.99 -0.96
CA LYS A 154 10.61 -2.04 0.41
C LYS A 154 11.63 -0.93 0.60
N PHE A 155 11.52 -0.23 1.72
CA PHE A 155 12.49 0.76 2.16
C PHE A 155 13.23 0.24 3.39
N ASP A 156 14.56 0.20 3.32
CA ASP A 156 15.41 -0.09 4.47
C ASP A 156 15.83 1.21 5.15
N PRO A 157 15.29 1.53 6.33
CA PRO A 157 15.61 2.78 7.01
C PRO A 157 17.05 2.88 7.51
N LYS A 158 17.78 1.75 7.62
CA LYS A 158 19.17 1.74 8.08
C LYS A 158 20.15 2.12 6.98
N SER A 159 19.91 1.63 5.77
CA SER A 159 20.77 1.90 4.62
C SER A 159 20.23 3.01 3.70
N GLY A 160 18.94 3.38 3.85
CA GLY A 160 18.25 4.27 2.93
C GLY A 160 17.95 3.63 1.57
N GLN A 161 18.14 2.31 1.43
CA GLN A 161 17.98 1.62 0.16
C GLN A 161 16.53 1.27 -0.13
N LEU A 162 16.19 1.33 -1.42
CA LEU A 162 14.94 0.88 -1.98
C LEU A 162 15.16 -0.44 -2.70
N SER A 163 14.26 -1.39 -2.53
CA SER A 163 14.22 -2.64 -3.29
C SER A 163 12.80 -2.94 -3.76
N THR A 164 12.67 -3.53 -4.94
CA THR A 164 11.38 -3.98 -5.46
C THR A 164 10.88 -5.19 -4.67
N THR A 165 9.57 -5.34 -4.58
CA THR A 165 8.92 -6.56 -4.08
C THR A 165 8.56 -7.49 -5.26
N GLU A 166 7.89 -8.59 -4.94
CA GLU A 166 7.33 -9.50 -5.95
C GLU A 166 6.07 -8.94 -6.64
N PHE A 167 5.50 -7.84 -6.11
CA PHE A 167 4.31 -7.22 -6.71
C PHE A 167 4.73 -6.15 -7.73
N PRO A 168 4.60 -6.44 -9.04
CA PRO A 168 5.22 -5.63 -10.08
C PRO A 168 4.40 -4.39 -10.44
N ALA A 169 4.88 -3.64 -11.42
CA ALA A 169 4.18 -2.52 -12.04
C ALA A 169 2.77 -2.91 -12.52
N HIS A 170 1.78 -2.06 -12.21
CA HIS A 170 0.39 -2.32 -12.56
C HIS A 170 -0.43 -1.03 -12.69
N TYR A 171 -1.60 -1.20 -13.28
CA TYR A 171 -2.67 -0.19 -13.36
C TYR A 171 -3.79 -0.58 -12.41
N MET A 172 -4.46 0.42 -11.84
CA MET A 172 -5.59 0.27 -10.93
C MET A 172 -6.79 1.03 -11.47
N LEU A 173 -7.81 0.32 -11.90
CA LEU A 173 -9.09 0.91 -12.34
C LEU A 173 -10.04 0.99 -11.15
N TYR A 174 -10.68 2.14 -10.91
CA TYR A 174 -11.60 2.29 -9.77
C TYR A 174 -12.83 1.39 -9.94
N ALA A 175 -13.11 0.58 -8.94
CA ALA A 175 -14.15 -0.42 -8.95
C ALA A 175 -14.85 -0.54 -7.58
N PRO A 176 -15.43 0.56 -7.03
CA PRO A 176 -16.07 0.51 -5.73
C PRO A 176 -17.21 -0.50 -5.71
N GLY A 177 -17.18 -1.37 -4.69
CA GLY A 177 -18.20 -2.42 -4.51
C GLY A 177 -18.07 -3.65 -5.40
N VAL A 178 -17.16 -3.65 -6.38
CA VAL A 178 -16.90 -4.81 -7.24
C VAL A 178 -16.10 -5.88 -6.49
N THR A 179 -16.40 -7.14 -6.74
CA THR A 179 -15.71 -8.30 -6.19
C THR A 179 -15.02 -9.12 -7.29
N ASN A 180 -14.10 -10.01 -6.92
CA ASN A 180 -13.50 -10.95 -7.87
C ASN A 180 -14.54 -11.84 -8.55
N ALA A 181 -15.61 -12.21 -7.86
CA ALA A 181 -16.71 -13.00 -8.44
C ALA A 181 -17.44 -12.25 -9.57
N ASP A 182 -17.63 -10.93 -9.42
CA ASP A 182 -18.33 -10.10 -10.42
C ASP A 182 -17.54 -10.02 -11.74
N ILE A 183 -16.22 -10.16 -11.69
CA ILE A 183 -15.34 -10.17 -12.87
C ILE A 183 -14.93 -11.58 -13.31
N GLY A 184 -15.57 -12.63 -12.74
CA GLY A 184 -15.33 -14.03 -13.11
C GLY A 184 -13.99 -14.59 -12.66
N VAL A 185 -13.35 -14.01 -11.64
CA VAL A 185 -12.04 -14.42 -11.14
C VAL A 185 -12.18 -15.12 -9.78
N SER A 186 -11.53 -16.28 -9.66
CA SER A 186 -11.43 -17.03 -8.42
C SER A 186 -9.96 -17.14 -7.96
N GLY A 187 -9.74 -17.46 -6.69
CA GLY A 187 -8.40 -17.75 -6.19
C GLY A 187 -7.71 -18.93 -6.90
N ALA A 188 -8.49 -19.92 -7.39
CA ALA A 188 -7.98 -21.02 -8.20
C ALA A 188 -7.54 -20.52 -9.58
N ALA A 189 -8.32 -19.64 -10.22
CA ALA A 189 -7.98 -19.05 -11.50
C ALA A 189 -6.69 -18.22 -11.43
N LEU A 190 -6.49 -17.45 -10.36
CA LEU A 190 -5.26 -16.66 -10.17
C LEU A 190 -4.02 -17.53 -9.96
N LYS A 191 -4.17 -18.70 -9.34
CA LYS A 191 -3.03 -19.66 -9.21
C LYS A 191 -2.58 -20.24 -10.52
N THR A 192 -3.52 -20.49 -11.45
CA THR A 192 -3.21 -21.05 -12.78
C THR A 192 -2.89 -19.98 -13.81
N SER A 193 -3.36 -18.77 -13.63
CA SER A 193 -3.19 -17.64 -14.55
C SER A 193 -2.95 -16.35 -13.75
N PRO A 194 -1.74 -16.16 -13.19
CA PRO A 194 -1.45 -15.03 -12.28
C PRO A 194 -1.48 -13.64 -12.95
N GLY A 195 -1.55 -13.59 -14.29
CA GLY A 195 -1.71 -12.34 -15.04
C GLY A 195 -3.15 -11.88 -15.22
N LEU A 196 -4.16 -12.62 -14.73
CA LEU A 196 -5.54 -12.17 -14.78
C LEU A 196 -5.74 -10.89 -13.94
N PRO A 197 -6.59 -9.96 -14.40
CA PRO A 197 -7.04 -8.88 -13.55
C PRO A 197 -7.72 -9.41 -12.29
N PHE A 198 -7.57 -8.73 -11.17
CA PHE A 198 -8.25 -9.10 -9.92
C PHE A 198 -8.67 -7.87 -9.14
N VAL A 199 -9.66 -8.02 -8.26
CA VAL A 199 -10.12 -6.94 -7.40
C VAL A 199 -9.31 -6.91 -6.12
N TYR A 200 -8.80 -5.73 -5.81
CA TYR A 200 -8.14 -5.40 -4.55
C TYR A 200 -8.92 -4.31 -3.83
N SER A 201 -9.36 -4.58 -2.61
CA SER A 201 -10.15 -3.63 -1.83
C SER A 201 -9.33 -2.75 -0.88
N GLY A 202 -8.01 -2.92 -0.85
CA GLY A 202 -7.14 -2.16 0.03
C GLY A 202 -7.34 -2.48 1.53
N TYR A 203 -6.77 -1.63 2.37
CA TYR A 203 -6.84 -1.76 3.82
C TYR A 203 -7.94 -0.88 4.42
N SER A 204 -7.74 0.44 4.43
CA SER A 204 -8.59 1.35 5.20
C SER A 204 -9.92 1.70 4.52
N GLY A 205 -9.92 1.92 3.22
CA GLY A 205 -11.13 2.27 2.46
C GLY A 205 -12.05 1.08 2.16
N GLY A 206 -11.48 -0.13 2.13
CA GLY A 206 -12.19 -1.37 1.83
C GLY A 206 -12.86 -1.33 0.44
N ALA A 207 -14.02 -1.96 0.32
CA ALA A 207 -14.76 -2.04 -0.95
C ALA A 207 -15.13 -0.66 -1.55
N ARG A 208 -15.15 0.41 -0.75
CA ARG A 208 -15.48 1.77 -1.20
C ARG A 208 -14.38 2.41 -2.06
N THR A 209 -13.14 1.94 -1.90
CA THR A 209 -11.97 2.40 -2.66
C THR A 209 -11.31 1.26 -3.43
N ALA A 210 -12.09 0.21 -3.76
CA ALA A 210 -11.59 -0.96 -4.46
C ALA A 210 -11.11 -0.63 -5.89
N TYR A 211 -10.16 -1.44 -6.35
CA TYR A 211 -9.57 -1.38 -7.68
C TYR A 211 -9.64 -2.73 -8.38
N ILE A 212 -9.79 -2.70 -9.70
CA ILE A 212 -9.37 -3.82 -10.56
C ILE A 212 -7.89 -3.59 -10.88
N ILE A 213 -7.06 -4.51 -10.45
CA ILE A 213 -5.61 -4.52 -10.72
C ILE A 213 -5.37 -5.16 -12.07
N VAL A 214 -4.61 -4.47 -12.93
CA VAL A 214 -4.17 -4.97 -14.25
C VAL A 214 -2.66 -4.85 -14.32
N MET A 215 -1.97 -5.97 -14.43
CA MET A 215 -0.51 -5.99 -14.51
C MET A 215 -0.01 -5.26 -15.75
N ALA A 216 0.96 -4.37 -15.58
CA ALA A 216 1.65 -3.75 -16.71
C ALA A 216 2.61 -4.79 -17.30
N SER A 217 2.37 -5.20 -18.56
CA SER A 217 3.32 -6.05 -19.27
C SER A 217 4.64 -5.32 -19.53
N ALA A 218 5.76 -6.00 -19.29
CA ALA A 218 7.06 -5.47 -19.67
C ALA A 218 7.07 -5.29 -21.22
N GLY A 219 7.09 -4.04 -21.68
CA GLY A 219 7.12 -3.72 -23.10
C GLY A 219 6.07 -2.75 -23.61
N VAL A 220 5.04 -2.39 -22.80
CA VAL A 220 4.01 -1.41 -23.22
C VAL A 220 4.54 0.05 -23.22
N HIS A 221 5.76 0.26 -22.76
CA HIS A 221 6.35 1.63 -22.68
C HIS A 221 7.15 2.03 -23.93
N ALA A 222 7.17 1.19 -24.97
CA ALA A 222 7.80 1.48 -26.24
C ALA A 222 6.74 1.81 -27.31
N MET A 223 5.94 2.84 -27.07
CA MET A 223 5.28 3.54 -28.16
C MET A 223 5.94 4.90 -28.33
N PRO A 224 6.25 5.30 -29.56
CA PRO A 224 6.99 6.50 -29.88
C PRO A 224 6.33 7.78 -29.43
#